data_d9ff7c68d2492088f51d5820f00e2db9
#
_entry.id   d9ff7c68d2492088f51d5820f00e2db9
#
_cell.length_a   1.000
_cell.length_b   1.000
_cell.length_c   1.000
_cell.angle_alpha   90.00
_cell.angle_beta   90.00
_cell.angle_gamma   90.00
#
_symmetry.space_group_name_H-M   'P 1'
#
loop_
_entity.id
_entity.type
_entity.pdbx_description
1 polymer ?
#
loop_
_entity_poly.entity_id
_entity_poly.type
_entity_poly.pdbx_seq_one_letter_code
_entity_poly.pdbx_strand_id
1 'polypeptide(L)'
;QFDDIFNDIPIFVSGELKRSKERGDLYRHIKDFYRADYRKWRHCGDNLKTDVDNARALRINADFFAPKVLKSYEKTLLRSGNTLEFQAYLGCSRLLNDSASEDSIYGFGVSFSGAILYSYVSWLLNISSGEGITDLYFIARDGFVLKKIADVIIAAKKLSLRTHYFYGSRLSLRIPGCENID
;
A
#
# COMPACT_ATOMS: atom_id res chain seq x y z
N GLN A 1 -1.35 18.04 -2.08
CA GLN A 1 -0.96 17.70 -0.69
C GLN A 1 0.41 17.00 -0.61
N PHE A 2 1.17 16.97 -1.72
CA PHE A 2 2.61 16.64 -1.68
C PHE A 2 3.46 17.91 -1.52
N ASP A 3 2.86 19.07 -1.68
CA ASP A 3 3.56 20.36 -1.65
C ASP A 3 4.22 20.61 -0.28
N ASP A 4 3.59 20.19 0.81
CA ASP A 4 4.12 20.38 2.16
C ASP A 4 5.37 19.54 2.48
N ILE A 5 5.58 18.43 1.77
CA ILE A 5 6.75 17.54 1.98
C ILE A 5 8.00 18.13 1.35
N PHE A 6 7.86 18.93 0.28
CA PHE A 6 8.97 19.44 -0.53
C PHE A 6 9.17 20.94 -0.43
N ASN A 7 8.42 21.64 0.45
CA ASN A 7 8.44 23.09 0.56
C ASN A 7 9.85 23.68 0.78
N ASP A 8 10.74 22.95 1.46
CA ASP A 8 12.10 23.40 1.75
C ASP A 8 13.15 22.71 0.85
N ILE A 9 12.73 21.90 -0.13
CA ILE A 9 13.65 21.17 -1.00
C ILE A 9 13.63 21.78 -2.40
N PRO A 10 14.74 22.38 -2.86
CA PRO A 10 14.80 22.91 -4.21
C PRO A 10 14.64 21.83 -5.28
N ILE A 11 13.73 22.08 -6.21
CA ILE A 11 13.43 21.18 -7.33
C ILE A 11 14.03 21.76 -8.61
N PHE A 12 14.83 20.97 -9.32
CA PHE A 12 15.44 21.35 -10.60
C PHE A 12 14.77 20.55 -11.74
N VAL A 13 13.94 21.21 -12.53
CA VAL A 13 13.21 20.58 -13.64
C VAL A 13 14.01 20.68 -14.93
N SER A 14 14.40 19.55 -15.51
CA SER A 14 15.22 19.46 -16.72
C SER A 14 14.64 20.24 -17.91
N GLY A 15 13.31 20.18 -18.08
CA GLY A 15 12.60 20.85 -19.16
C GLY A 15 12.62 22.37 -19.05
N GLU A 16 12.48 22.90 -17.85
CA GLU A 16 12.51 24.36 -17.59
C GLU A 16 13.93 24.91 -17.77
N LEU A 17 14.92 24.18 -17.26
CA LEU A 17 16.32 24.58 -17.34
C LEU A 17 16.96 24.30 -18.71
N LYS A 18 16.27 23.56 -19.60
CA LYS A 18 16.82 23.07 -20.87
C LYS A 18 18.15 22.33 -20.72
N ARG A 19 18.32 21.64 -19.61
CA ARG A 19 19.52 20.87 -19.22
C ARG A 19 19.15 19.44 -18.89
N SER A 20 20.05 18.49 -19.09
CA SER A 20 19.76 17.08 -18.84
C SER A 20 20.86 16.35 -18.07
N LYS A 21 20.50 15.32 -17.31
CA LYS A 21 21.44 14.40 -16.70
C LYS A 21 22.21 13.59 -17.74
N GLU A 22 21.60 13.33 -18.89
CA GLU A 22 22.22 12.60 -20.00
C GLU A 22 23.45 13.34 -20.56
N ARG A 23 23.36 14.64 -20.74
CA ARG A 23 24.51 15.49 -21.17
C ARG A 23 25.42 15.88 -20.02
N GLY A 24 25.04 15.62 -18.78
CA GLY A 24 25.78 16.01 -17.58
C GLY A 24 25.71 17.50 -17.25
N ASP A 25 25.02 18.31 -18.06
CA ASP A 25 24.94 19.76 -17.88
C ASP A 25 24.00 20.16 -16.74
N LEU A 26 23.01 19.30 -16.40
CA LEU A 26 22.20 19.50 -15.21
C LEU A 26 23.01 19.33 -13.93
N TYR A 27 23.89 18.33 -13.85
CA TYR A 27 24.79 18.15 -12.70
C TYR A 27 25.72 19.34 -12.51
N ARG A 28 26.30 19.87 -13.61
CA ARG A 28 27.13 21.06 -13.54
C ARG A 28 26.39 22.28 -13.05
N HIS A 29 25.14 22.46 -13.54
CA HIS A 29 24.30 23.56 -13.10
C HIS A 29 24.01 23.51 -11.60
N ILE A 30 23.63 22.35 -11.08
CA ILE A 30 23.35 22.15 -9.64
C ILE A 30 24.63 22.35 -8.81
N LYS A 31 25.78 21.84 -9.30
CA LYS A 31 27.07 22.07 -8.65
C LYS A 31 27.35 23.56 -8.50
N ASP A 32 27.18 24.32 -9.59
CA ASP A 32 27.48 25.76 -9.61
C ASP A 32 26.52 26.54 -8.70
N PHE A 33 25.23 26.15 -8.72
CA PHE A 33 24.20 26.76 -7.88
C PHE A 33 24.53 26.62 -6.38
N TYR A 34 24.93 25.43 -5.95
CA TYR A 34 25.25 25.16 -4.55
C TYR A 34 26.73 25.36 -4.21
N ARG A 35 27.58 25.68 -5.18
CA ARG A 35 29.07 25.68 -5.05
C ARG A 35 29.56 24.37 -4.45
N ALA A 36 28.94 23.25 -4.83
CA ALA A 36 29.17 21.95 -4.24
C ALA A 36 30.45 21.28 -4.80
N ASP A 37 31.12 20.48 -3.97
CA ASP A 37 32.13 19.54 -4.43
C ASP A 37 31.49 18.23 -4.84
N TYR A 38 31.72 17.77 -6.07
CA TYR A 38 31.21 16.50 -6.57
C TYR A 38 31.55 15.31 -5.66
N ARG A 39 32.67 15.30 -4.99
CA ARG A 39 33.09 14.22 -4.09
C ARG A 39 32.25 14.13 -2.81
N LYS A 40 31.63 15.24 -2.42
CA LYS A 40 30.74 15.33 -1.25
C LYS A 40 29.28 15.16 -1.61
N TRP A 41 28.97 15.01 -2.88
CA TRP A 41 27.62 14.87 -3.38
C TRP A 41 27.27 13.38 -3.50
N ARG A 42 26.13 13.00 -2.94
CA ARG A 42 25.50 11.69 -3.16
C ARG A 42 24.27 11.87 -4.03
N HIS A 43 24.19 11.06 -5.10
CA HIS A 43 23.06 11.05 -6.01
C HIS A 43 22.40 9.67 -5.99
N CYS A 44 21.07 9.63 -6.06
CA CYS A 44 20.29 8.39 -6.18
C CYS A 44 19.31 8.54 -7.31
N GLY A 45 19.23 7.56 -8.20
CA GLY A 45 18.28 7.58 -9.32
C GLY A 45 18.09 6.21 -9.95
N ASP A 46 17.05 6.12 -10.77
CA ASP A 46 16.53 4.88 -11.32
C ASP A 46 17.00 4.55 -12.74
N ASN A 47 17.79 5.42 -13.34
CA ASN A 47 18.39 5.20 -14.65
C ASN A 47 19.90 4.96 -14.52
N LEU A 48 20.33 3.72 -14.81
CA LEU A 48 21.74 3.34 -14.72
C LEU A 48 22.67 4.27 -15.49
N LYS A 49 22.30 4.62 -16.72
CA LYS A 49 23.15 5.45 -17.58
C LYS A 49 23.21 6.92 -17.09
N THR A 50 22.05 7.54 -16.94
CA THR A 50 21.97 8.98 -16.65
C THR A 50 22.21 9.31 -15.20
N ASP A 51 21.76 8.46 -14.27
CA ASP A 51 21.83 8.73 -12.83
C ASP A 51 23.04 8.10 -12.16
N VAL A 52 23.56 7.00 -12.71
CA VAL A 52 24.72 6.34 -12.11
C VAL A 52 25.99 6.58 -12.90
N ASP A 53 26.04 6.18 -14.16
CA ASP A 53 27.28 6.24 -14.93
C ASP A 53 27.71 7.68 -15.21
N ASN A 54 26.80 8.54 -15.66
CA ASN A 54 27.10 9.94 -15.94
C ASN A 54 27.43 10.74 -14.66
N ALA A 55 26.80 10.42 -13.55
CA ALA A 55 27.10 11.03 -12.26
C ALA A 55 28.49 10.60 -11.78
N ARG A 56 28.84 9.32 -11.87
CA ARG A 56 30.15 8.76 -11.49
C ARG A 56 31.27 9.30 -12.38
N ALA A 57 31.02 9.53 -13.67
CA ALA A 57 31.95 10.15 -14.58
C ALA A 57 32.34 11.58 -14.13
N LEU A 58 31.44 12.26 -13.42
CA LEU A 58 31.69 13.56 -12.79
C LEU A 58 32.24 13.43 -11.35
N ARG A 59 32.58 12.23 -10.88
CA ARG A 59 33.03 11.93 -9.51
C ARG A 59 31.97 12.17 -8.42
N ILE A 60 30.70 12.12 -8.78
CA ILE A 60 29.58 12.12 -7.84
C ILE A 60 29.45 10.69 -7.30
N ASN A 61 29.21 10.55 -5.99
CA ASN A 61 28.90 9.25 -5.40
C ASN A 61 27.45 8.89 -5.74
N ALA A 62 27.24 7.97 -6.69
CA ALA A 62 25.93 7.67 -7.22
C ALA A 62 25.50 6.24 -6.90
N ASP A 63 24.26 6.12 -6.37
CA ASP A 63 23.59 4.86 -6.07
C ASP A 63 22.45 4.61 -7.05
N PHE A 64 22.33 3.37 -7.48
CA PHE A 64 21.18 2.93 -8.29
C PHE A 64 20.00 2.62 -7.38
N PHE A 65 18.89 3.28 -7.64
CA PHE A 65 17.60 2.95 -7.05
C PHE A 65 16.80 2.10 -8.04
N ALA A 66 16.72 0.79 -7.81
CA ALA A 66 15.92 -0.10 -8.62
C ALA A 66 14.43 0.10 -8.30
N PRO A 67 13.63 0.71 -9.19
CA PRO A 67 12.21 0.80 -8.97
C PRO A 67 11.61 -0.60 -9.00
N LYS A 68 10.80 -0.93 -8.00
CA LYS A 68 10.14 -2.23 -7.98
C LYS A 68 9.12 -2.32 -9.10
N VAL A 69 9.33 -3.27 -10.00
CA VAL A 69 8.41 -3.55 -11.09
C VAL A 69 7.08 -4.07 -10.53
N LEU A 70 5.97 -3.54 -11.03
CA LEU A 70 4.64 -4.03 -10.69
C LEU A 70 4.50 -5.51 -11.04
N LYS A 71 4.07 -6.32 -10.09
CA LYS A 71 3.70 -7.72 -10.32
C LYS A 71 2.46 -7.80 -11.24
N SER A 72 2.24 -8.93 -11.88
CA SER A 72 1.12 -9.08 -12.83
C SER A 72 -0.24 -8.80 -12.20
N TYR A 73 -0.48 -9.27 -10.97
CA TYR A 73 -1.73 -9.01 -10.25
C TYR A 73 -1.92 -7.52 -9.93
N GLU A 74 -0.84 -6.81 -9.56
CA GLU A 74 -0.89 -5.37 -9.26
C GLU A 74 -1.26 -4.55 -10.50
N LYS A 75 -0.70 -4.94 -11.68
CA LYS A 75 -1.07 -4.33 -12.96
C LYS A 75 -2.55 -4.54 -13.29
N THR A 76 -3.08 -5.74 -13.02
CA THR A 76 -4.49 -6.06 -13.25
C THR A 76 -5.38 -5.23 -12.32
N LEU A 77 -5.03 -5.18 -11.05
CA LEU A 77 -5.78 -4.41 -10.06
C LEU A 77 -5.80 -2.91 -10.38
N LEU A 78 -4.67 -2.32 -10.76
CA LEU A 78 -4.59 -0.92 -11.17
C LEU A 78 -5.41 -0.60 -12.42
N ARG A 79 -5.62 -1.56 -13.31
CA ARG A 79 -6.51 -1.41 -14.47
C ARG A 79 -7.99 -1.45 -14.08
N SER A 80 -8.34 -2.20 -13.04
CA SER A 80 -9.72 -2.37 -12.58
C SER A 80 -10.22 -1.24 -11.70
N GLY A 81 -9.33 -0.54 -11.02
CA GLY A 81 -9.68 0.58 -10.13
C GLY A 81 -8.46 1.42 -9.81
N ASN A 82 -8.49 2.69 -10.21
CA ASN A 82 -7.39 3.62 -10.01
C ASN A 82 -7.77 4.70 -9.00
N THR A 83 -8.26 4.28 -7.82
CA THR A 83 -8.54 5.20 -6.72
C THR A 83 -7.30 5.36 -5.82
N LEU A 84 -7.24 6.49 -5.12
CA LEU A 84 -6.13 6.78 -4.19
C LEU A 84 -6.02 5.73 -3.09
N GLU A 85 -7.15 5.29 -2.55
CA GLU A 85 -7.22 4.26 -1.51
C GLU A 85 -6.64 2.94 -2.00
N PHE A 86 -6.93 2.61 -3.24
CA PHE A 86 -6.43 1.38 -3.85
C PHE A 86 -4.92 1.42 -4.09
N GLN A 87 -4.41 2.55 -4.55
CA GLN A 87 -2.96 2.78 -4.71
C GLN A 87 -2.25 2.75 -3.35
N ALA A 88 -2.83 3.36 -2.32
CA ALA A 88 -2.32 3.31 -0.96
C ALA A 88 -2.27 1.87 -0.42
N TYR A 89 -3.32 1.09 -0.65
CA TYR A 89 -3.33 -0.34 -0.28
C TYR A 89 -2.20 -1.11 -0.97
N LEU A 90 -2.02 -0.95 -2.27
CA LEU A 90 -0.93 -1.61 -3.00
C LEU A 90 0.44 -1.21 -2.47
N GLY A 91 0.64 0.06 -2.14
CA GLY A 91 1.88 0.55 -1.52
C GLY A 91 2.15 -0.11 -0.16
N CYS A 92 1.16 -0.13 0.72
CA CYS A 92 1.25 -0.81 2.03
C CYS A 92 1.50 -2.32 1.88
N SER A 93 0.79 -2.99 0.97
CA SER A 93 0.97 -4.41 0.68
C SER A 93 2.40 -4.73 0.25
N ARG A 94 3.01 -3.88 -0.58
CA ARG A 94 4.41 -4.01 -1.01
C ARG A 94 5.37 -3.89 0.17
N LEU A 95 5.22 -2.86 0.98
CA LEU A 95 6.07 -2.63 2.15
C LEU A 95 6.02 -3.82 3.11
N LEU A 96 4.85 -4.37 3.35
CA LEU A 96 4.67 -5.53 4.22
C LEU A 96 5.27 -6.80 3.62
N ASN A 97 5.13 -7.02 2.31
CA ASN A 97 5.75 -8.16 1.63
C ASN A 97 7.27 -8.09 1.59
N ASP A 98 7.85 -6.89 1.55
CA ASP A 98 9.30 -6.70 1.55
C ASP A 98 9.93 -6.95 2.92
N SER A 99 9.19 -6.68 3.98
CA SER A 99 9.63 -6.91 5.36
C SER A 99 9.37 -8.34 5.84
N ALA A 100 8.54 -9.12 5.12
CA ALA A 100 8.25 -10.50 5.47
C ALA A 100 9.30 -11.45 4.89
N SER A 101 9.68 -12.45 5.67
CA SER A 101 10.38 -13.64 5.17
C SER A 101 9.58 -14.28 4.03
N GLU A 102 10.22 -15.13 3.22
CA GLU A 102 9.65 -15.81 2.03
C GLU A 102 8.38 -16.68 2.28
N ASP A 103 7.57 -16.35 3.29
CA ASP A 103 6.31 -17.03 3.58
C ASP A 103 5.26 -16.67 2.51
N SER A 104 5.02 -17.60 1.60
CA SER A 104 4.06 -17.46 0.50
C SER A 104 2.62 -17.28 1.00
N ILE A 105 2.26 -17.85 2.16
CA ILE A 105 0.92 -17.73 2.76
C ILE A 105 0.71 -16.31 3.27
N TYR A 106 1.69 -15.75 3.99
CA TYR A 106 1.65 -14.37 4.44
C TYR A 106 1.57 -13.39 3.27
N GLY A 107 2.43 -13.60 2.26
CA GLY A 107 2.44 -12.78 1.06
C GLY A 107 1.10 -12.80 0.31
N PHE A 108 0.45 -13.95 0.20
CA PHE A 108 -0.91 -14.08 -0.36
C PHE A 108 -1.95 -13.35 0.50
N GLY A 109 -1.86 -13.50 1.82
CA GLY A 109 -2.73 -12.80 2.77
C GLY A 109 -2.67 -11.29 2.60
N VAL A 110 -1.47 -10.72 2.58
CA VAL A 110 -1.26 -9.28 2.46
C VAL A 110 -1.62 -8.75 1.06
N SER A 111 -1.25 -9.49 0.00
CA SER A 111 -1.39 -8.99 -1.37
C SER A 111 -2.77 -9.15 -1.95
N PHE A 112 -3.55 -10.11 -1.51
CA PHE A 112 -4.80 -10.48 -2.17
C PHE A 112 -5.97 -10.62 -1.21
N SER A 113 -5.94 -11.62 -0.32
CA SER A 113 -7.10 -11.91 0.55
C SER A 113 -7.38 -10.78 1.54
N GLY A 114 -6.34 -10.10 2.02
CA GLY A 114 -6.46 -8.96 2.93
C GLY A 114 -7.28 -7.82 2.35
N ALA A 115 -7.07 -7.47 1.07
CA ALA A 115 -7.83 -6.42 0.40
C ALA A 115 -9.32 -6.75 0.35
N ILE A 116 -9.64 -7.97 -0.08
CA ILE A 116 -11.03 -8.42 -0.24
C ILE A 116 -11.74 -8.45 1.12
N LEU A 117 -11.12 -9.10 2.11
CA LEU A 117 -11.72 -9.25 3.43
C LEU A 117 -11.83 -7.92 4.17
N TYR A 118 -10.81 -7.07 4.09
CA TYR A 118 -10.84 -5.72 4.66
C TYR A 118 -11.96 -4.87 4.06
N SER A 119 -12.08 -4.87 2.73
CA SER A 119 -13.12 -4.10 2.04
C SER A 119 -14.52 -4.59 2.40
N TYR A 120 -14.73 -5.91 2.43
CA TYR A 120 -15.99 -6.52 2.82
C TYR A 120 -16.36 -6.16 4.27
N VAL A 121 -15.44 -6.34 5.21
CA VAL A 121 -15.72 -6.05 6.62
C VAL A 121 -15.92 -4.56 6.85
N SER A 122 -15.13 -3.70 6.18
CA SER A 122 -15.31 -2.24 6.26
C SER A 122 -16.69 -1.80 5.76
N TRP A 123 -17.14 -2.37 4.64
CA TRP A 123 -18.48 -2.14 4.11
C TRP A 123 -19.56 -2.59 5.10
N LEU A 124 -19.45 -3.81 5.65
CA LEU A 124 -20.37 -4.34 6.65
C LEU A 124 -20.47 -3.42 7.88
N LEU A 125 -19.33 -2.98 8.43
CA LEU A 125 -19.29 -2.10 9.60
C LEU A 125 -19.92 -0.72 9.30
N ASN A 126 -19.69 -0.18 8.10
CA ASN A 126 -20.26 1.10 7.69
C ASN A 126 -21.80 1.03 7.58
N ILE A 127 -22.33 -0.02 6.97
CA ILE A 127 -23.79 -0.23 6.88
C ILE A 127 -24.37 -0.41 8.28
N SER A 128 -23.78 -1.28 9.10
CA SER A 128 -24.26 -1.55 10.45
C SER A 128 -24.29 -0.29 11.31
N SER A 129 -23.26 0.55 11.21
CA SER A 129 -23.25 1.83 11.92
C SER A 129 -24.32 2.79 11.40
N GLY A 130 -24.56 2.83 10.09
CA GLY A 130 -25.57 3.69 9.47
C GLY A 130 -27.01 3.29 9.85
N GLU A 131 -27.24 2.00 10.07
CA GLU A 131 -28.54 1.45 10.49
C GLU A 131 -28.74 1.41 12.01
N GLY A 132 -27.78 1.90 12.79
CA GLY A 132 -27.87 1.94 14.25
C GLY A 132 -27.70 0.57 14.92
N ILE A 133 -27.17 -0.42 14.22
CA ILE A 133 -26.86 -1.75 14.76
C ILE A 133 -25.68 -1.60 15.74
N THR A 134 -25.77 -2.19 16.90
CA THR A 134 -24.71 -2.12 17.93
C THR A 134 -23.95 -3.43 18.10
N ASP A 135 -24.56 -4.56 17.73
CA ASP A 135 -24.02 -5.89 17.96
C ASP A 135 -24.00 -6.73 16.69
N LEU A 136 -22.82 -7.22 16.31
CA LEU A 136 -22.59 -8.06 15.13
C LEU A 136 -22.18 -9.47 15.55
N TYR A 137 -22.87 -10.48 15.00
CA TYR A 137 -22.59 -11.88 15.25
C TYR A 137 -21.94 -12.53 14.04
N PHE A 138 -20.73 -13.01 14.22
CA PHE A 138 -19.96 -13.73 13.21
C PHE A 138 -20.09 -15.24 13.43
N ILE A 139 -20.71 -15.91 12.47
CA ILE A 139 -21.00 -17.37 12.57
C ILE A 139 -19.74 -18.18 12.24
N ALA A 140 -19.49 -19.22 13.04
CA ALA A 140 -18.43 -20.19 12.79
C ALA A 140 -18.64 -20.91 11.44
N ARG A 141 -17.60 -21.21 10.71
CA ARG A 141 -16.13 -21.09 10.87
C ARG A 141 -15.61 -19.81 10.20
N ASP A 142 -16.20 -19.43 9.10
CA ASP A 142 -15.77 -18.35 8.22
C ASP A 142 -15.79 -17.00 8.95
N GLY A 143 -16.73 -16.82 9.86
CA GLY A 143 -16.83 -15.64 10.70
C GLY A 143 -15.66 -15.38 11.63
N PHE A 144 -14.79 -16.37 11.90
CA PHE A 144 -13.67 -16.18 12.82
C PHE A 144 -12.66 -15.13 12.32
N VAL A 145 -12.24 -15.24 11.05
CA VAL A 145 -11.31 -14.30 10.44
C VAL A 145 -11.94 -12.94 10.27
N LEU A 146 -13.21 -12.91 9.81
CA LEU A 146 -13.96 -11.66 9.62
C LEU A 146 -14.12 -10.89 10.94
N LYS A 147 -14.42 -11.60 12.03
CA LYS A 147 -14.50 -11.00 13.37
C LYS A 147 -13.17 -10.37 13.78
N LYS A 148 -12.05 -11.07 13.61
CA LYS A 148 -10.73 -10.51 13.94
C LYS A 148 -10.43 -9.23 13.17
N ILE A 149 -10.78 -9.19 11.89
CA ILE A 149 -10.63 -7.99 11.06
C ILE A 149 -11.55 -6.87 11.57
N ALA A 150 -12.81 -7.20 11.89
CA ALA A 150 -13.77 -6.24 12.42
C ALA A 150 -13.27 -5.63 13.74
N ASP A 151 -12.77 -6.44 14.67
CA ASP A 151 -12.24 -5.96 15.96
C ASP A 151 -11.10 -4.94 15.75
N VAL A 152 -10.19 -5.20 14.82
CA VAL A 152 -9.10 -4.28 14.49
C VAL A 152 -9.61 -2.97 13.90
N ILE A 153 -10.56 -3.03 12.96
CA ILE A 153 -11.14 -1.83 12.33
C ILE A 153 -11.94 -1.00 13.35
N ILE A 154 -12.75 -1.66 14.19
CA ILE A 154 -13.54 -1.01 15.23
C ILE A 154 -12.61 -0.27 16.20
N ALA A 155 -11.54 -0.91 16.66
CA ALA A 155 -10.57 -0.30 17.54
C ALA A 155 -9.85 0.89 16.88
N ALA A 156 -9.40 0.73 15.64
CA ALA A 156 -8.68 1.78 14.90
C ALA A 156 -9.56 3.00 14.61
N LYS A 157 -10.82 2.78 14.23
CA LYS A 157 -11.78 3.83 13.89
C LYS A 157 -12.63 4.31 15.06
N LYS A 158 -12.47 3.71 16.25
CA LYS A 158 -13.24 3.99 17.48
C LYS A 158 -14.76 3.91 17.25
N LEU A 159 -15.21 2.87 16.54
CA LEU A 159 -16.62 2.67 16.26
C LEU A 159 -17.36 2.13 17.49
N SER A 160 -18.63 2.52 17.66
CA SER A 160 -19.50 2.07 18.75
C SER A 160 -20.20 0.76 18.40
N LEU A 161 -19.45 -0.24 17.93
CA LEU A 161 -19.93 -1.56 17.53
C LEU A 161 -19.29 -2.63 18.40
N ARG A 162 -20.04 -3.66 18.75
CA ARG A 162 -19.57 -4.87 19.46
C ARG A 162 -19.63 -6.06 18.52
N THR A 163 -18.65 -6.94 18.62
CA THR A 163 -18.57 -8.14 17.81
C THR A 163 -18.65 -9.38 18.68
N HIS A 164 -19.43 -10.35 18.25
CA HIS A 164 -19.63 -11.62 18.94
C HIS A 164 -19.30 -12.77 17.98
N TYR A 165 -18.74 -13.86 18.52
CA TYR A 165 -18.52 -15.06 17.72
C TYR A 165 -19.56 -16.09 18.09
N PHE A 166 -20.34 -16.55 17.12
CA PHE A 166 -21.42 -17.51 17.32
C PHE A 166 -21.00 -18.91 16.88
N TYR A 167 -20.95 -19.84 17.83
CA TYR A 167 -20.62 -21.24 17.56
C TYR A 167 -21.84 -21.96 16.97
N GLY A 168 -22.17 -21.65 15.73
CA GLY A 168 -23.23 -22.30 14.97
C GLY A 168 -22.66 -23.07 13.78
N SER A 169 -23.25 -24.17 13.41
CA SER A 169 -22.97 -24.90 12.19
C SER A 169 -24.21 -24.95 11.30
N ARG A 170 -24.00 -25.19 10.00
CA ARG A 170 -25.15 -25.40 9.08
C ARG A 170 -26.06 -26.51 9.58
N LEU A 171 -25.48 -27.56 10.18
CA LEU A 171 -26.27 -28.68 10.71
C LEU A 171 -27.09 -28.27 11.95
N SER A 172 -26.45 -27.54 12.90
CA SER A 172 -27.15 -27.10 14.12
C SER A 172 -28.24 -26.07 13.86
N LEU A 173 -28.14 -25.28 12.77
CA LEU A 173 -29.15 -24.30 12.39
C LEU A 173 -30.21 -24.82 11.42
N ARG A 174 -29.94 -25.96 10.75
CA ARG A 174 -30.85 -26.55 9.79
C ARG A 174 -32.08 -27.19 10.48
N ILE A 175 -31.86 -27.90 11.58
CA ILE A 175 -32.90 -28.60 12.31
C ILE A 175 -33.98 -27.64 12.87
N PRO A 176 -33.61 -26.55 13.58
CA PRO A 176 -34.60 -25.57 14.05
C PRO A 176 -35.35 -24.81 12.95
N GLY A 177 -34.78 -24.75 11.73
CA GLY A 177 -35.39 -24.07 10.58
C GLY A 177 -36.38 -24.95 9.79
N CYS A 178 -36.54 -26.22 10.13
CA CYS A 178 -37.54 -27.10 9.52
C CYS A 178 -38.83 -26.97 10.29
N GLU A 179 -39.84 -26.36 9.69
CA GLU A 179 -41.18 -26.21 10.30
C GLU A 179 -41.97 -27.54 10.42
N ASN A 180 -41.57 -28.56 9.63
CA ASN A 180 -42.16 -29.90 9.68
C ASN A 180 -41.04 -30.94 9.76
N ILE A 181 -40.92 -31.58 10.90
CA ILE A 181 -40.14 -32.80 11.09
C ILE A 181 -41.16 -33.91 11.27
N ASP A 182 -41.72 -34.44 10.16
CA ASP A 182 -42.44 -35.68 10.11
C ASP A 182 -41.50 -36.86 9.94
#